data_2a99f8e0ef285e847810a981b5ee15eb
#
_entry.id   2a99f8e0ef285e847810a981b5ee15eb
#
_cell.length_a   1.000
_cell.length_b   1.000
_cell.length_c   1.000
_cell.angle_alpha   90.00
_cell.angle_beta   90.00
_cell.angle_gamma   90.00
#
_symmetry.space_group_name_H-M   'P 1'
#
loop_
_entity.id
_entity.type
_entity.pdbx_description
1 polymer ?
#
loop_
_entity_poly.entity_id
_entity_poly.type
_entity_poly.pdbx_seq_one_letter_code
_entity_poly.pdbx_strand_id
1 'polypeptide(L)'
;MTLRSTLARVTAKSSYWLLHDVLHRGGTSLPGKLAVSIDPNILTKIQQDFELIIVTGTNGKTLTTALITRVLQAGGYTVITNPSGSNMIQGITGTLVTAKVKPSPNGKKPIAVLEVDEANVEKIAAAMKPKMFVLTNIFRDQLDRYGEIYTTYDKIIAGIKHAPKAVVLANGDSPIFTRGDFTNERKYFGFNHIQPTDYNPTVAPINTDGILSPTDHSVLEYDFITYANLGKYFSTTDSFVRPKLNYQVTSITDLTPKYSTFSIDNTPLRIEIGGLYNIYNALTAFAVGREFNVDPEKIKTAFESNAQIFGRQEALHVDGKDVTIVLIKNPVGTNSVIDMMVTEKDDFSLLALLNANYADGIDTSWICLLYTSDAADD
;
A
#
# COMPACT_ATOMS: atom_id res chain seq x y z
N MET A 1 -20.41 21.20 -16.17
CA MET A 1 -19.29 21.90 -15.47
C MET A 1 -19.59 23.38 -15.36
N THR A 2 -19.25 24.02 -14.25
CA THR A 2 -19.37 25.47 -14.07
C THR A 2 -18.18 26.20 -14.71
N LEU A 3 -18.34 27.48 -15.06
CA LEU A 3 -17.23 28.33 -15.55
C LEU A 3 -16.02 28.29 -14.63
N ARG A 4 -16.24 28.27 -13.32
CA ARG A 4 -15.20 28.17 -12.28
C ARG A 4 -14.41 26.86 -12.38
N SER A 5 -15.09 25.74 -12.58
CA SER A 5 -14.46 24.43 -12.76
C SER A 5 -13.65 24.34 -14.05
N THR A 6 -14.16 24.95 -15.13
CA THR A 6 -13.44 25.01 -16.40
C THR A 6 -12.16 25.83 -16.26
N LEU A 7 -12.24 26.98 -15.61
CA LEU A 7 -11.06 27.82 -15.32
C LEU A 7 -10.03 27.05 -14.47
N ALA A 8 -10.48 26.38 -13.40
CA ALA A 8 -9.62 25.58 -12.54
C ALA A 8 -8.88 24.49 -13.35
N ARG A 9 -9.57 23.78 -14.25
CA ARG A 9 -8.98 22.74 -15.11
C ARG A 9 -7.98 23.32 -16.12
N VAL A 10 -8.32 24.44 -16.75
CA VAL A 10 -7.41 25.09 -17.71
C VAL A 10 -6.16 25.57 -17.00
N THR A 11 -6.27 26.27 -15.89
CA THR A 11 -5.13 26.75 -15.12
C THR A 11 -4.23 25.58 -14.65
N ALA A 12 -4.82 24.49 -14.12
CA ALA A 12 -4.07 23.33 -13.71
C ALA A 12 -3.33 22.67 -14.89
N LYS A 13 -3.99 22.51 -16.05
CA LYS A 13 -3.36 21.93 -17.24
C LYS A 13 -2.25 22.82 -17.80
N SER A 14 -2.44 24.13 -17.84
CA SER A 14 -1.43 25.06 -18.29
C SER A 14 -0.22 25.09 -17.36
N SER A 15 -0.44 25.09 -16.04
CA SER A 15 0.65 25.02 -15.07
C SER A 15 1.38 23.68 -15.10
N TYR A 16 0.68 22.58 -15.31
CA TYR A 16 1.28 21.26 -15.51
C TYR A 16 2.17 21.23 -16.77
N TRP A 17 1.65 21.72 -17.90
CA TRP A 17 2.42 21.83 -19.14
C TRP A 17 3.67 22.69 -18.97
N LEU A 18 3.54 23.86 -18.32
CA LEU A 18 4.68 24.74 -18.07
C LEU A 18 5.76 24.05 -17.22
N LEU A 19 5.36 23.32 -16.16
CA LEU A 19 6.31 22.63 -15.30
C LEU A 19 6.99 21.46 -16.03
N HIS A 20 6.22 20.62 -16.72
CA HIS A 20 6.71 19.39 -17.34
C HIS A 20 7.42 19.62 -18.66
N ASP A 21 6.78 20.36 -19.59
CA ASP A 21 7.25 20.46 -20.97
C ASP A 21 8.21 21.63 -21.17
N VAL A 22 8.14 22.68 -20.33
CA VAL A 22 9.01 23.87 -20.46
C VAL A 22 10.13 23.86 -19.41
N LEU A 23 9.80 23.63 -18.14
CA LEU A 23 10.77 23.70 -17.04
C LEU A 23 11.40 22.33 -16.71
N HIS A 24 10.96 21.24 -17.34
CA HIS A 24 11.39 19.87 -17.09
C HIS A 24 11.39 19.47 -15.60
N ARG A 25 10.43 20.00 -14.84
CA ARG A 25 10.23 19.70 -13.42
C ARG A 25 9.03 18.77 -13.24
N GLY A 26 9.19 17.72 -12.44
CA GLY A 26 8.11 16.84 -12.06
C GLY A 26 7.19 17.44 -11.00
N GLY A 27 6.03 16.80 -10.82
CA GLY A 27 5.13 17.07 -9.70
C GLY A 27 3.74 17.55 -10.13
N THR A 28 2.74 17.04 -9.42
CA THR A 28 1.31 17.36 -9.63
C THR A 28 0.76 18.27 -8.55
N SER A 29 1.53 18.54 -7.49
CA SER A 29 1.05 19.30 -6.32
C SER A 29 0.73 20.76 -6.62
N LEU A 30 1.57 21.46 -7.41
CA LEU A 30 1.30 22.87 -7.77
C LEU A 30 0.07 23.00 -8.68
N PRO A 31 -0.08 22.23 -9.78
CA PRO A 31 -1.32 22.24 -10.56
C PRO A 31 -2.58 21.97 -9.71
N GLY A 32 -2.50 21.00 -8.80
CA GLY A 32 -3.62 20.68 -7.91
C GLY A 32 -3.92 21.80 -6.91
N LYS A 33 -2.90 22.43 -6.33
CA LYS A 33 -3.07 23.57 -5.44
C LYS A 33 -3.78 24.73 -6.13
N LEU A 34 -3.40 25.05 -7.36
CA LEU A 34 -4.05 26.07 -8.18
C LEU A 34 -5.51 25.68 -8.50
N ALA A 35 -5.76 24.41 -8.86
CA ALA A 35 -7.12 23.98 -9.13
C ALA A 35 -8.03 24.11 -7.91
N VAL A 36 -7.59 23.68 -6.74
CA VAL A 36 -8.36 23.77 -5.48
C VAL A 36 -8.57 25.24 -5.04
N SER A 37 -7.60 26.12 -5.24
CA SER A 37 -7.76 27.54 -4.90
C SER A 37 -8.81 28.23 -5.78
N ILE A 38 -8.92 27.83 -7.06
CA ILE A 38 -9.94 28.36 -7.96
C ILE A 38 -11.29 27.69 -7.71
N ASP A 39 -11.33 26.38 -7.56
CA ASP A 39 -12.57 25.62 -7.31
C ASP A 39 -12.35 24.56 -6.21
N PRO A 40 -12.65 24.89 -4.93
CA PRO A 40 -12.50 23.95 -3.81
C PRO A 40 -13.26 22.63 -3.96
N ASN A 41 -14.33 22.61 -4.75
CA ASN A 41 -15.17 21.43 -4.99
C ASN A 41 -14.82 20.70 -6.31
N ILE A 42 -13.65 20.94 -6.88
CA ILE A 42 -13.27 20.39 -8.18
C ILE A 42 -13.29 18.85 -8.18
N LEU A 43 -12.83 18.20 -7.10
CA LEU A 43 -12.81 16.74 -6.96
C LEU A 43 -14.23 16.15 -7.03
N THR A 44 -15.19 16.74 -6.33
CA THR A 44 -16.60 16.32 -6.36
C THR A 44 -17.19 16.40 -7.78
N LYS A 45 -16.75 17.38 -8.57
CA LYS A 45 -17.27 17.58 -9.93
C LYS A 45 -16.67 16.62 -10.95
N ILE A 46 -15.46 16.14 -10.72
CA ILE A 46 -14.79 15.19 -11.63
C ILE A 46 -14.95 13.72 -11.22
N GLN A 47 -15.51 13.42 -10.04
CA GLN A 47 -15.69 12.04 -9.56
C GLN A 47 -16.51 11.17 -10.54
N GLN A 48 -17.45 11.77 -11.28
CA GLN A 48 -18.26 11.04 -12.24
C GLN A 48 -17.46 10.51 -13.44
N ASP A 49 -16.25 11.02 -13.68
CA ASP A 49 -15.40 10.63 -14.81
C ASP A 49 -14.69 9.28 -14.55
N PHE A 50 -14.66 8.81 -13.29
CA PHE A 50 -13.89 7.65 -12.85
C PHE A 50 -14.67 6.75 -11.89
N GLU A 51 -14.26 5.47 -11.79
CA GLU A 51 -14.44 4.68 -10.56
C GLU A 51 -13.18 4.84 -9.72
N LEU A 52 -13.31 5.07 -8.42
CA LEU A 52 -12.18 5.36 -7.55
C LEU A 52 -11.86 4.17 -6.64
N ILE A 53 -10.60 3.78 -6.60
CA ILE A 53 -9.99 2.88 -5.62
C ILE A 53 -8.99 3.70 -4.80
N ILE A 54 -9.14 3.70 -3.48
CA ILE A 54 -8.18 4.27 -2.54
C ILE A 54 -7.30 3.16 -1.99
N VAL A 55 -5.98 3.30 -2.12
CA VAL A 55 -4.97 2.43 -1.52
C VAL A 55 -4.29 3.21 -0.40
N THR A 56 -4.40 2.72 0.84
CA THR A 56 -3.85 3.38 2.02
C THR A 56 -3.28 2.37 3.03
N GLY A 57 -2.51 2.86 3.98
CA GLY A 57 -1.79 2.09 4.99
C GLY A 57 -0.32 2.50 5.09
N THR A 58 0.40 2.08 6.11
CA THR A 58 1.76 2.55 6.40
C THR A 58 2.78 2.14 5.34
N ASN A 59 2.88 0.84 5.04
CA ASN A 59 3.86 0.29 4.11
C ASN A 59 3.19 -0.33 2.88
N GLY A 60 3.92 -0.36 1.75
CA GLY A 60 3.52 -1.05 0.54
C GLY A 60 2.58 -0.29 -0.39
N LYS A 61 2.05 0.89 -0.02
CA LYS A 61 1.10 1.68 -0.82
C LYS A 61 1.50 1.83 -2.30
N THR A 62 2.71 2.31 -2.54
CA THR A 62 3.21 2.62 -3.89
C THR A 62 3.29 1.37 -4.76
N LEU A 63 3.90 0.31 -4.24
CA LEU A 63 4.03 -0.94 -4.99
C LEU A 63 2.67 -1.60 -5.22
N THR A 64 1.82 -1.65 -4.20
CA THR A 64 0.45 -2.17 -4.32
C THR A 64 -0.33 -1.39 -5.38
N THR A 65 -0.27 -0.05 -5.37
CA THR A 65 -0.94 0.80 -6.37
C THR A 65 -0.43 0.51 -7.78
N ALA A 66 0.88 0.33 -7.95
CA ALA A 66 1.47 0.01 -9.24
C ALA A 66 1.05 -1.39 -9.73
N LEU A 67 1.06 -2.40 -8.86
CA LEU A 67 0.61 -3.76 -9.20
C LEU A 67 -0.88 -3.80 -9.54
N ILE A 68 -1.74 -3.14 -8.75
CA ILE A 68 -3.17 -3.00 -9.05
C ILE A 68 -3.36 -2.35 -10.42
N THR A 69 -2.60 -1.28 -10.72
CA THR A 69 -2.68 -0.59 -12.00
C THR A 69 -2.39 -1.54 -13.16
N ARG A 70 -1.32 -2.33 -13.09
CA ARG A 70 -0.96 -3.32 -14.12
C ARG A 70 -2.03 -4.39 -14.29
N VAL A 71 -2.52 -4.94 -13.19
CA VAL A 71 -3.57 -5.96 -13.19
C VAL A 71 -4.84 -5.46 -13.86
N LEU A 72 -5.29 -4.26 -13.53
CA LEU A 72 -6.49 -3.68 -14.12
C LEU A 72 -6.28 -3.32 -15.59
N GLN A 73 -5.10 -2.85 -15.99
CA GLN A 73 -4.74 -2.61 -17.38
C GLN A 73 -4.76 -3.90 -18.20
N ALA A 74 -4.21 -5.00 -17.66
CA ALA A 74 -4.31 -6.34 -18.27
C ALA A 74 -5.76 -6.82 -18.40
N GLY A 75 -6.65 -6.39 -17.50
CA GLY A 75 -8.10 -6.58 -17.57
C GLY A 75 -8.81 -5.69 -18.58
N GLY A 76 -8.08 -4.83 -19.32
CA GLY A 76 -8.62 -3.92 -20.33
C GLY A 76 -9.24 -2.64 -19.77
N TYR A 77 -8.89 -2.24 -18.55
CA TYR A 77 -9.30 -0.96 -17.99
C TYR A 77 -8.31 0.15 -18.35
N THR A 78 -8.81 1.34 -18.62
CA THR A 78 -7.99 2.56 -18.56
C THR A 78 -7.81 2.92 -17.10
N VAL A 79 -6.56 3.00 -16.65
CA VAL A 79 -6.21 3.30 -15.26
C VAL A 79 -5.44 4.60 -15.17
N ILE A 80 -5.81 5.40 -14.19
CA ILE A 80 -5.13 6.65 -13.82
C ILE A 80 -4.61 6.47 -12.41
N THR A 81 -3.36 6.80 -12.17
CA THR A 81 -2.74 6.73 -10.85
C THR A 81 -1.90 7.98 -10.59
N ASN A 82 -1.76 8.35 -9.31
CA ASN A 82 -0.87 9.45 -8.93
C ASN A 82 0.58 8.98 -8.90
N PRO A 83 1.53 9.85 -9.30
CA PRO A 83 2.95 9.55 -9.15
C PRO A 83 3.34 9.31 -7.69
N SER A 84 4.40 8.52 -7.47
CA SER A 84 4.98 8.31 -6.14
C SER A 84 5.22 9.64 -5.42
N GLY A 85 4.85 9.70 -4.13
CA GLY A 85 4.95 10.92 -3.32
C GLY A 85 3.85 11.96 -3.52
N SER A 86 2.94 11.78 -4.50
CA SER A 86 1.81 12.69 -4.74
C SER A 86 0.52 12.23 -4.06
N ASN A 87 0.61 11.73 -2.84
CA ASN A 87 -0.46 11.05 -2.09
C ASN A 87 -1.30 11.97 -1.19
N MET A 88 -1.01 13.27 -1.19
CA MET A 88 -1.81 14.29 -0.51
C MET A 88 -2.86 14.90 -1.46
N ILE A 89 -3.87 15.58 -0.89
CA ILE A 89 -5.01 16.12 -1.64
C ILE A 89 -4.60 16.98 -2.85
N GLN A 90 -3.55 17.80 -2.73
CA GLN A 90 -3.08 18.66 -3.83
C GLN A 90 -2.49 17.83 -4.97
N GLY A 91 -1.64 16.83 -4.66
CA GLY A 91 -1.04 15.94 -5.64
C GLY A 91 -2.09 15.12 -6.38
N ILE A 92 -3.03 14.55 -5.65
CA ILE A 92 -4.17 13.78 -6.18
C ILE A 92 -5.05 14.65 -7.07
N THR A 93 -5.39 15.85 -6.61
CA THR A 93 -6.20 16.80 -7.42
C THR A 93 -5.49 17.15 -8.72
N GLY A 94 -4.20 17.46 -8.65
CA GLY A 94 -3.39 17.75 -9.84
C GLY A 94 -3.39 16.59 -10.82
N THR A 95 -3.16 15.38 -10.35
CA THR A 95 -3.20 14.16 -11.18
C THR A 95 -4.54 14.00 -11.89
N LEU A 96 -5.65 14.07 -11.16
CA LEU A 96 -6.97 13.82 -11.74
C LEU A 96 -7.43 14.93 -12.69
N VAL A 97 -7.14 16.18 -12.37
CA VAL A 97 -7.55 17.34 -13.20
C VAL A 97 -6.75 17.41 -14.51
N THR A 98 -5.47 17.00 -14.48
CA THR A 98 -4.61 17.00 -15.67
C THR A 98 -4.71 15.72 -16.49
N ALA A 99 -5.27 14.64 -15.94
CA ALA A 99 -5.40 13.35 -16.60
C ALA A 99 -6.14 13.48 -17.96
N LYS A 100 -5.62 12.75 -18.94
CA LYS A 100 -6.28 12.54 -20.22
C LYS A 100 -7.18 11.31 -20.11
N VAL A 101 -8.43 11.50 -19.73
CA VAL A 101 -9.39 10.41 -19.56
C VAL A 101 -9.79 9.86 -20.93
N LYS A 102 -9.52 8.58 -21.14
CA LYS A 102 -10.00 7.84 -22.33
C LYS A 102 -10.93 6.73 -21.86
N PRO A 103 -11.95 6.37 -22.65
CA PRO A 103 -12.75 5.17 -22.37
C PRO A 103 -11.87 3.93 -22.23
N SER A 104 -12.26 3.01 -21.37
CA SER A 104 -11.55 1.74 -21.24
C SER A 104 -11.78 0.86 -22.48
N PRO A 105 -10.76 0.11 -22.94
CA PRO A 105 -10.90 -0.83 -24.06
C PRO A 105 -12.03 -1.86 -23.87
N ASN A 106 -12.30 -2.25 -22.62
CA ASN A 106 -13.39 -3.17 -22.27
C ASN A 106 -14.77 -2.51 -22.19
N GLY A 107 -14.91 -1.25 -22.59
CA GLY A 107 -16.16 -0.49 -22.56
C GLY A 107 -16.62 -0.03 -21.17
N LYS A 108 -15.88 -0.36 -20.12
CA LYS A 108 -16.19 0.06 -18.76
C LYS A 108 -15.62 1.45 -18.45
N LYS A 109 -16.06 2.01 -17.33
CA LYS A 109 -15.58 3.30 -16.84
C LYS A 109 -14.08 3.24 -16.49
N PRO A 110 -13.30 4.27 -16.79
CA PRO A 110 -11.91 4.37 -16.32
C PRO A 110 -11.82 4.28 -14.80
N ILE A 111 -10.74 3.73 -14.31
CA ILE A 111 -10.49 3.57 -12.87
C ILE A 111 -9.36 4.50 -12.45
N ALA A 112 -9.60 5.28 -11.39
CA ALA A 112 -8.57 5.99 -10.67
C ALA A 112 -8.10 5.12 -9.50
N VAL A 113 -6.89 4.59 -9.55
CA VAL A 113 -6.23 3.87 -8.45
C VAL A 113 -5.29 4.84 -7.78
N LEU A 114 -5.66 5.31 -6.60
CA LEU A 114 -4.93 6.37 -5.91
C LEU A 114 -4.26 5.86 -4.64
N GLU A 115 -2.94 6.06 -4.57
CA GLU A 115 -2.22 6.03 -3.32
C GLU A 115 -2.64 7.27 -2.51
N VAL A 116 -3.18 7.06 -1.31
CA VAL A 116 -3.66 8.13 -0.44
C VAL A 116 -3.00 8.01 0.93
N ASP A 117 -2.41 9.12 1.36
CA ASP A 117 -1.89 9.28 2.71
C ASP A 117 -3.04 9.19 3.73
N GLU A 118 -2.84 8.52 4.84
CA GLU A 118 -3.86 8.17 5.82
C GLU A 118 -4.61 9.41 6.35
N ALA A 119 -3.92 10.53 6.53
CA ALA A 119 -4.51 11.80 6.97
C ALA A 119 -5.39 12.47 5.90
N ASN A 120 -5.31 12.04 4.64
CA ASN A 120 -6.07 12.60 3.53
C ASN A 120 -7.23 11.71 3.08
N VAL A 121 -7.35 10.47 3.59
CA VAL A 121 -8.39 9.51 3.19
C VAL A 121 -9.78 10.10 3.39
N GLU A 122 -10.05 10.71 4.54
CA GLU A 122 -11.36 11.31 4.84
C GLU A 122 -11.73 12.39 3.82
N LYS A 123 -10.82 13.31 3.53
CA LYS A 123 -11.07 14.44 2.61
C LYS A 123 -11.34 13.96 1.18
N ILE A 124 -10.55 12.97 0.72
CA ILE A 124 -10.73 12.40 -0.63
C ILE A 124 -12.01 11.60 -0.73
N ALA A 125 -12.30 10.75 0.27
CA ALA A 125 -13.51 9.92 0.29
C ALA A 125 -14.79 10.77 0.38
N ALA A 126 -14.79 11.84 1.16
CA ALA A 126 -15.91 12.78 1.24
C ALA A 126 -16.19 13.44 -0.10
N ALA A 127 -15.14 13.84 -0.85
CA ALA A 127 -15.27 14.53 -2.13
C ALA A 127 -15.61 13.59 -3.28
N MET A 128 -15.07 12.35 -3.30
CA MET A 128 -15.11 11.48 -4.49
C MET A 128 -15.83 10.15 -4.29
N LYS A 129 -16.22 9.79 -3.06
CA LYS A 129 -16.99 8.57 -2.74
C LYS A 129 -16.44 7.32 -3.46
N PRO A 130 -15.33 6.75 -3.01
CA PRO A 130 -14.68 5.63 -3.66
C PRO A 130 -15.60 4.41 -3.77
N LYS A 131 -15.34 3.57 -4.76
CA LYS A 131 -15.97 2.26 -4.94
C LYS A 131 -15.32 1.21 -4.04
N MET A 132 -14.02 1.37 -3.77
CA MET A 132 -13.25 0.44 -2.95
C MET A 132 -12.18 1.17 -2.15
N PHE A 133 -11.99 0.72 -0.92
CA PHE A 133 -10.81 0.99 -0.10
C PHE A 133 -9.95 -0.26 -0.03
N VAL A 134 -8.66 -0.11 -0.18
CA VAL A 134 -7.65 -1.15 -0.04
C VAL A 134 -6.75 -0.77 1.13
N LEU A 135 -6.79 -1.58 2.19
CA LEU A 135 -6.06 -1.35 3.44
C LEU A 135 -4.91 -2.35 3.54
N THR A 136 -3.67 -1.87 3.41
CA THR A 136 -2.49 -2.75 3.37
C THR A 136 -2.04 -3.18 4.77
N ASN A 137 -1.69 -2.23 5.61
CA ASN A 137 -1.25 -2.44 7.00
C ASN A 137 -1.24 -1.10 7.74
N ILE A 138 -1.22 -1.15 9.07
CA ILE A 138 -0.92 0.00 9.92
C ILE A 138 0.17 -0.43 10.90
N PHE A 139 1.31 0.21 10.82
CA PHE A 139 2.44 0.06 11.72
C PHE A 139 2.81 1.42 12.29
N ARG A 140 3.61 1.40 13.36
CA ARG A 140 4.24 2.62 13.85
C ARG A 140 5.13 3.19 12.75
N ASP A 141 4.88 4.42 12.37
CA ASP A 141 5.66 5.21 11.41
C ASP A 141 6.19 6.45 12.14
N GLN A 142 6.32 7.56 11.50
CA GLN A 142 6.76 8.81 12.10
C GLN A 142 5.74 9.31 13.12
N LEU A 143 6.05 9.18 14.42
CA LEU A 143 5.17 9.59 15.52
C LEU A 143 4.84 11.08 15.48
N ASP A 144 5.79 11.89 15.02
CA ASP A 144 5.63 13.34 14.84
C ASP A 144 4.59 13.72 13.79
N ARG A 145 4.28 12.85 12.83
CA ARG A 145 3.27 13.11 11.77
C ARG A 145 1.89 12.50 12.04
N TYR A 146 1.81 11.28 12.59
CA TYR A 146 0.57 10.50 12.60
C TYR A 146 0.08 10.12 13.99
N GLY A 147 0.93 10.22 15.02
CA GLY A 147 0.60 9.72 16.35
C GLY A 147 0.55 8.18 16.40
N GLU A 148 -0.23 7.64 17.34
CA GLU A 148 -0.37 6.21 17.54
C GLU A 148 -1.16 5.53 16.39
N ILE A 149 -0.99 4.22 16.23
CA ILE A 149 -1.64 3.40 15.20
C ILE A 149 -3.18 3.53 15.21
N TYR A 150 -3.77 3.67 16.39
CA TYR A 150 -5.23 3.83 16.55
C TYR A 150 -5.72 5.17 15.99
N THR A 151 -4.96 6.24 16.16
CA THR A 151 -5.27 7.54 15.56
C THR A 151 -5.24 7.46 14.02
N THR A 152 -4.28 6.74 13.47
CA THR A 152 -4.19 6.50 12.02
C THR A 152 -5.36 5.68 11.53
N TYR A 153 -5.72 4.61 12.25
CA TYR A 153 -6.91 3.80 11.97
C TYR A 153 -8.18 4.65 11.97
N ASP A 154 -8.39 5.48 12.98
CA ASP A 154 -9.59 6.33 13.10
C ASP A 154 -9.74 7.30 11.93
N LYS A 155 -8.66 7.87 11.43
CA LYS A 155 -8.66 8.73 10.22
C LYS A 155 -9.11 7.95 8.98
N ILE A 156 -8.64 6.71 8.81
CA ILE A 156 -9.05 5.85 7.70
C ILE A 156 -10.55 5.53 7.83
N ILE A 157 -11.01 5.14 9.03
CA ILE A 157 -12.42 4.83 9.29
C ILE A 157 -13.33 6.03 9.06
N ALA A 158 -12.91 7.23 9.46
CA ALA A 158 -13.64 8.45 9.14
C ALA A 158 -13.87 8.59 7.63
N GLY A 159 -12.84 8.30 6.83
CA GLY A 159 -12.97 8.29 5.38
C GLY A 159 -13.91 7.21 4.85
N ILE A 160 -13.84 5.98 5.36
CA ILE A 160 -14.70 4.86 4.95
C ILE A 160 -16.19 5.20 5.19
N LYS A 161 -16.51 5.85 6.31
CA LYS A 161 -17.89 6.27 6.65
C LYS A 161 -18.51 7.24 5.63
N HIS A 162 -17.71 7.99 4.86
CA HIS A 162 -18.22 8.85 3.78
C HIS A 162 -18.68 8.07 2.54
N ALA A 163 -18.32 6.80 2.40
CA ALA A 163 -18.66 5.95 1.26
C ALA A 163 -19.25 4.60 1.70
N PRO A 164 -20.44 4.55 2.32
CA PRO A 164 -20.99 3.34 2.94
C PRO A 164 -21.27 2.18 1.96
N LYS A 165 -21.29 2.46 0.66
CA LYS A 165 -21.47 1.45 -0.40
C LYS A 165 -20.14 0.91 -0.95
N ALA A 166 -19.01 1.46 -0.51
CA ALA A 166 -17.70 1.00 -0.94
C ALA A 166 -17.38 -0.35 -0.31
N VAL A 167 -16.72 -1.22 -1.07
CA VAL A 167 -16.12 -2.43 -0.53
C VAL A 167 -14.83 -2.05 0.20
N VAL A 168 -14.59 -2.62 1.37
CA VAL A 168 -13.35 -2.50 2.10
C VAL A 168 -12.59 -3.82 1.96
N LEU A 169 -11.55 -3.82 1.13
CA LEU A 169 -10.61 -4.92 0.98
C LEU A 169 -9.44 -4.69 1.93
N ALA A 170 -9.36 -5.43 3.01
CA ALA A 170 -8.40 -5.23 4.08
C ALA A 170 -7.50 -6.44 4.30
N ASN A 171 -6.29 -6.18 4.79
CA ASN A 171 -5.40 -7.24 5.25
C ASN A 171 -5.98 -7.90 6.52
N GLY A 172 -6.48 -9.14 6.37
CA GLY A 172 -7.08 -9.91 7.45
C GLY A 172 -6.07 -10.40 8.48
N ASP A 173 -4.77 -10.43 8.14
CA ASP A 173 -3.70 -10.79 9.05
C ASP A 173 -3.32 -9.64 9.99
N SER A 174 -3.86 -8.45 9.77
CA SER A 174 -3.68 -7.27 10.63
C SER A 174 -4.85 -7.14 11.61
N PRO A 175 -4.66 -7.35 12.94
CA PRO A 175 -5.75 -7.34 13.92
C PRO A 175 -6.55 -6.04 13.92
N ILE A 176 -5.91 -4.90 13.67
CA ILE A 176 -6.55 -3.58 13.73
C ILE A 176 -7.67 -3.42 12.69
N PHE A 177 -7.59 -4.08 11.53
CA PHE A 177 -8.61 -3.94 10.47
C PHE A 177 -9.87 -4.78 10.68
N THR A 178 -9.90 -5.62 11.71
CA THR A 178 -11.04 -6.49 12.01
C THR A 178 -11.98 -5.90 13.06
N ARG A 179 -11.68 -4.73 13.58
CA ARG A 179 -12.58 -3.96 14.46
C ARG A 179 -13.88 -3.61 13.75
N GLY A 180 -14.97 -3.60 14.49
CA GLY A 180 -16.33 -3.52 13.97
C GLY A 180 -16.88 -2.11 13.68
N ASP A 181 -16.06 -1.10 13.40
CA ASP A 181 -16.44 0.32 13.51
C ASP A 181 -17.18 0.91 12.31
N PHE A 182 -17.51 0.10 11.28
CA PHE A 182 -18.21 0.56 10.07
C PHE A 182 -19.06 -0.56 9.44
N THR A 183 -20.03 -0.18 8.60
CA THR A 183 -21.07 -1.08 8.04
C THR A 183 -20.81 -1.55 6.62
N ASN A 184 -19.69 -1.13 6.02
CA ASN A 184 -19.33 -1.50 4.65
C ASN A 184 -19.15 -3.02 4.49
N GLU A 185 -19.40 -3.54 3.29
CA GLU A 185 -18.97 -4.89 2.92
C GLU A 185 -17.46 -4.99 3.09
N ARG A 186 -17.01 -6.03 3.83
CA ARG A 186 -15.60 -6.30 4.09
C ARG A 186 -15.17 -7.57 3.38
N LYS A 187 -14.03 -7.49 2.73
CA LYS A 187 -13.32 -8.64 2.17
C LYS A 187 -11.90 -8.64 2.71
N TYR A 188 -11.40 -9.82 2.99
CA TYR A 188 -10.11 -9.97 3.64
C TYR A 188 -9.15 -10.79 2.78
N PHE A 189 -7.91 -10.33 2.73
CA PHE A 189 -6.80 -11.08 2.16
C PHE A 189 -5.75 -11.36 3.24
N GLY A 190 -4.97 -12.42 3.07
CA GLY A 190 -3.93 -12.79 4.03
C GLY A 190 -3.25 -14.10 3.65
N PHE A 191 -2.39 -14.59 4.53
CA PHE A 191 -1.70 -15.85 4.36
C PHE A 191 -2.46 -16.97 5.07
N ASN A 192 -2.65 -18.09 4.41
CA ASN A 192 -3.20 -19.29 5.04
C ASN A 192 -2.11 -20.31 5.40
N HIS A 193 -0.95 -20.17 4.81
CA HIS A 193 0.21 -21.00 5.06
C HIS A 193 1.49 -20.16 4.90
N ILE A 194 2.48 -20.43 5.77
CA ILE A 194 3.87 -20.03 5.59
C ILE A 194 4.72 -21.30 5.61
N GLN A 195 5.88 -21.27 4.96
CA GLN A 195 6.83 -22.37 5.11
C GLN A 195 7.30 -22.45 6.56
N PRO A 196 7.41 -23.65 7.14
CA PRO A 196 8.05 -23.80 8.44
C PRO A 196 9.47 -23.23 8.35
N THR A 197 9.73 -22.15 9.06
CA THR A 197 11.07 -21.68 9.33
C THR A 197 11.47 -22.23 10.70
N ASP A 198 12.75 -22.32 11.01
CA ASP A 198 13.24 -22.73 12.34
C ASP A 198 12.72 -21.78 13.45
N TYR A 199 12.26 -20.60 13.05
CA TYR A 199 11.65 -19.59 13.91
C TYR A 199 10.22 -19.29 13.42
N ASN A 200 9.24 -19.78 14.15
CA ASN A 200 7.81 -19.49 13.92
C ASN A 200 7.19 -18.96 15.23
N PRO A 201 7.31 -17.65 15.50
CA PRO A 201 6.84 -17.07 16.75
C PRO A 201 5.30 -17.16 16.82
N THR A 202 4.82 -17.63 17.96
CA THR A 202 3.37 -17.64 18.31
C THR A 202 2.97 -16.41 19.11
N VAL A 203 3.93 -15.60 19.53
CA VAL A 203 3.74 -14.33 20.23
C VAL A 203 4.46 -13.25 19.48
N ALA A 204 3.78 -12.16 19.18
CA ALA A 204 4.41 -11.03 18.49
C ALA A 204 5.53 -10.42 19.34
N PRO A 205 6.61 -9.93 18.72
CA PRO A 205 7.70 -9.27 19.44
C PRO A 205 7.18 -8.13 20.34
N ILE A 206 7.76 -7.95 21.52
CA ILE A 206 7.33 -6.97 22.55
C ILE A 206 7.24 -5.54 21.98
N ASN A 207 8.04 -5.21 20.99
CA ASN A 207 8.08 -3.88 20.35
C ASN A 207 7.04 -3.71 19.23
N THR A 208 6.10 -4.65 19.08
CA THR A 208 5.11 -4.63 18.01
C THR A 208 3.80 -4.05 18.52
N ASP A 209 3.32 -3.00 17.87
CA ASP A 209 2.03 -2.38 18.18
C ASP A 209 0.86 -3.17 17.56
N GLY A 210 -0.35 -2.99 18.16
CA GLY A 210 -1.59 -3.54 17.59
C GLY A 210 -1.78 -5.04 17.82
N ILE A 211 -1.17 -5.57 18.87
CA ILE A 211 -1.22 -6.98 19.28
C ILE A 211 -2.24 -7.25 20.38
N LEU A 212 -3.08 -6.27 20.72
CA LEU A 212 -4.09 -6.41 21.76
C LEU A 212 -5.47 -6.66 21.13
N SER A 213 -6.24 -7.56 21.76
CA SER A 213 -7.65 -7.70 21.43
C SER A 213 -8.36 -6.36 21.60
N PRO A 214 -9.18 -5.94 20.63
CA PRO A 214 -9.96 -4.69 20.76
C PRO A 214 -11.09 -4.80 21.78
N THR A 215 -11.40 -5.99 22.28
CA THR A 215 -12.53 -6.25 23.17
C THR A 215 -12.12 -6.18 24.64
N ASP A 216 -11.09 -6.92 25.05
CA ASP A 216 -10.67 -7.04 26.44
C ASP A 216 -9.22 -6.59 26.70
N HIS A 217 -8.52 -6.14 25.64
CA HIS A 217 -7.11 -5.70 25.67
C HIS A 217 -6.11 -6.78 26.10
N SER A 218 -6.48 -8.05 26.01
CA SER A 218 -5.55 -9.16 26.19
C SER A 218 -4.56 -9.22 25.01
N VAL A 219 -3.36 -9.75 25.26
CA VAL A 219 -2.36 -9.97 24.19
C VAL A 219 -2.86 -11.10 23.30
N LEU A 220 -2.82 -10.87 21.98
CA LEU A 220 -3.19 -11.88 20.99
C LEU A 220 -2.10 -12.93 20.84
N GLU A 221 -2.53 -14.16 20.67
CA GLU A 221 -1.70 -15.29 20.27
C GLU A 221 -1.84 -15.57 18.77
N TYR A 222 -0.89 -16.32 18.21
CA TYR A 222 -0.81 -16.58 16.77
C TYR A 222 -0.56 -18.05 16.50
N ASP A 223 -1.26 -18.59 15.51
CA ASP A 223 -0.87 -19.89 14.90
C ASP A 223 0.43 -19.73 14.14
N PHE A 224 0.64 -18.57 13.49
CA PHE A 224 1.90 -18.16 12.87
C PHE A 224 1.91 -16.64 12.67
N ILE A 225 3.12 -16.08 12.58
CA ILE A 225 3.39 -14.68 12.22
C ILE A 225 4.19 -14.67 10.94
N THR A 226 3.81 -13.81 9.99
CA THR A 226 4.56 -13.60 8.74
C THR A 226 5.67 -12.57 8.93
N TYR A 227 5.33 -11.39 9.42
CA TYR A 227 6.25 -10.36 9.88
C TYR A 227 5.52 -9.33 10.76
N ALA A 228 6.23 -8.70 11.67
CA ALA A 228 5.66 -7.77 12.67
C ALA A 228 4.47 -8.41 13.42
N ASN A 229 3.27 -7.82 13.34
CA ASN A 229 2.04 -8.33 13.95
C ASN A 229 1.08 -8.95 12.91
N LEU A 230 1.53 -9.21 11.71
CA LEU A 230 0.70 -9.82 10.68
C LEU A 230 0.77 -11.34 10.74
N GLY A 231 -0.38 -11.99 10.81
CA GLY A 231 -0.44 -13.44 10.90
C GLY A 231 -1.84 -13.98 11.20
N LYS A 232 -1.89 -15.25 11.55
CA LYS A 232 -3.14 -15.91 11.96
C LYS A 232 -3.29 -15.80 13.46
N TYR A 233 -3.88 -14.70 13.91
CA TYR A 233 -4.06 -14.38 15.32
C TYR A 233 -5.39 -14.88 15.88
N PHE A 234 -5.43 -15.05 17.20
CA PHE A 234 -6.61 -15.34 17.99
C PHE A 234 -6.45 -14.83 19.44
N SER A 235 -7.55 -14.61 20.12
CA SER A 235 -7.56 -14.36 21.56
C SER A 235 -7.83 -15.66 22.31
N THR A 236 -7.21 -15.83 23.46
CA THR A 236 -7.47 -16.95 24.38
C THR A 236 -8.48 -16.59 25.47
N THR A 237 -8.82 -15.31 25.60
CA THR A 237 -9.70 -14.78 26.66
C THR A 237 -11.08 -14.37 26.15
N ASP A 238 -11.19 -14.10 24.85
CA ASP A 238 -12.45 -13.73 24.21
C ASP A 238 -12.65 -14.48 22.86
N SER A 239 -13.63 -14.08 22.08
CA SER A 239 -13.92 -14.69 20.77
C SER A 239 -13.23 -13.98 19.59
N PHE A 240 -12.31 -13.05 19.86
CA PHE A 240 -11.65 -12.30 18.81
C PHE A 240 -10.63 -13.17 18.07
N VAL A 241 -10.89 -13.39 16.78
CA VAL A 241 -10.06 -14.22 15.91
C VAL A 241 -9.91 -13.56 14.54
N ARG A 242 -8.88 -13.97 13.83
CA ARG A 242 -8.68 -13.56 12.44
C ARG A 242 -9.91 -13.91 11.60
N PRO A 243 -10.43 -12.98 10.79
CA PRO A 243 -11.59 -13.22 9.94
C PRO A 243 -11.28 -14.27 8.86
N LYS A 244 -12.33 -14.88 8.32
CA LYS A 244 -12.20 -15.74 7.15
C LYS A 244 -11.67 -14.92 5.96
N LEU A 245 -10.63 -15.43 5.32
CA LEU A 245 -10.04 -14.79 4.14
C LEU A 245 -10.87 -15.07 2.88
N ASN A 246 -11.02 -14.05 2.04
CA ASN A 246 -11.60 -14.16 0.70
C ASN A 246 -10.53 -14.48 -0.35
N TYR A 247 -9.29 -14.03 -0.11
CA TYR A 247 -8.13 -14.24 -0.96
C TYR A 247 -6.94 -14.62 -0.08
N GLN A 248 -6.26 -15.70 -0.41
CA GLN A 248 -5.23 -16.22 0.49
C GLN A 248 -4.01 -16.76 -0.24
N VAL A 249 -2.83 -16.50 0.30
CA VAL A 249 -1.63 -17.24 -0.09
C VAL A 249 -1.73 -18.64 0.50
N THR A 250 -1.68 -19.66 -0.37
CA THR A 250 -1.83 -21.07 0.01
C THR A 250 -0.52 -21.82 0.05
N SER A 251 0.51 -21.33 -0.64
CA SER A 251 1.88 -21.87 -0.58
C SER A 251 2.90 -20.83 -1.00
N ILE A 252 4.12 -20.97 -0.50
CA ILE A 252 5.30 -20.25 -0.96
C ILE A 252 6.32 -21.30 -1.38
N THR A 253 6.73 -21.27 -2.65
CA THR A 253 7.69 -22.23 -3.20
C THR A 253 9.11 -21.69 -3.14
N ASP A 254 9.30 -20.43 -3.53
CA ASP A 254 10.58 -19.74 -3.46
C ASP A 254 10.42 -18.36 -2.82
N LEU A 255 11.34 -18.04 -1.93
CA LEU A 255 11.47 -16.73 -1.33
C LEU A 255 12.95 -16.33 -1.37
N THR A 256 13.28 -15.44 -2.28
CA THR A 256 14.65 -14.94 -2.50
C THR A 256 14.66 -13.41 -2.45
N PRO A 257 15.80 -12.75 -2.36
CA PRO A 257 15.87 -11.30 -2.45
C PRO A 257 15.45 -10.75 -3.82
N LYS A 258 15.55 -11.54 -4.88
CA LYS A 258 15.30 -11.11 -6.26
C LYS A 258 13.91 -11.42 -6.77
N TYR A 259 13.29 -12.51 -6.31
CA TYR A 259 11.97 -12.94 -6.74
C TYR A 259 11.27 -13.77 -5.66
N SER A 260 9.97 -13.90 -5.80
CA SER A 260 9.15 -14.80 -4.99
C SER A 260 8.20 -15.61 -5.87
N THR A 261 8.09 -16.93 -5.60
CA THR A 261 7.15 -17.85 -6.25
C THR A 261 6.17 -18.38 -5.18
N PHE A 262 4.89 -18.23 -5.43
CA PHE A 262 3.84 -18.57 -4.46
C PHE A 262 2.52 -18.87 -5.17
N SER A 263 1.53 -19.38 -4.45
CA SER A 263 0.17 -19.58 -4.97
C SER A 263 -0.84 -18.77 -4.18
N ILE A 264 -1.78 -18.13 -4.90
CA ILE A 264 -2.96 -17.50 -4.34
C ILE A 264 -4.19 -18.30 -4.79
N ASP A 265 -4.98 -18.81 -3.82
CA ASP A 265 -6.16 -19.63 -4.11
C ASP A 265 -5.88 -20.72 -5.16
N ASN A 266 -4.75 -21.42 -5.04
CA ASN A 266 -4.20 -22.43 -5.97
C ASN A 266 -3.76 -21.89 -7.36
N THR A 267 -3.74 -20.60 -7.60
CA THR A 267 -3.15 -19.99 -8.81
C THR A 267 -1.65 -19.79 -8.58
N PRO A 268 -0.75 -20.48 -9.31
CA PRO A 268 0.68 -20.26 -9.16
C PRO A 268 1.11 -18.95 -9.80
N LEU A 269 1.89 -18.17 -9.05
CA LEU A 269 2.30 -16.82 -9.41
C LEU A 269 3.78 -16.63 -9.12
N ARG A 270 4.41 -15.73 -9.87
CA ARG A 270 5.78 -15.27 -9.64
C ARG A 270 5.82 -13.75 -9.75
N ILE A 271 6.58 -13.13 -8.86
CA ILE A 271 6.93 -11.70 -8.92
C ILE A 271 8.45 -11.56 -8.91
N GLU A 272 8.97 -10.63 -9.72
CA GLU A 272 10.42 -10.36 -9.82
C GLU A 272 10.90 -9.36 -8.75
N ILE A 273 10.39 -9.56 -7.52
CA ILE A 273 10.80 -8.86 -6.30
C ILE A 273 10.68 -9.82 -5.12
N GLY A 274 11.65 -9.76 -4.21
CA GLY A 274 11.71 -10.66 -3.05
C GLY A 274 11.00 -10.10 -1.81
N GLY A 275 10.86 -10.96 -0.81
CA GLY A 275 10.36 -10.63 0.52
C GLY A 275 8.86 -10.86 0.73
N LEU A 276 8.51 -11.36 1.93
CA LEU A 276 7.12 -11.67 2.31
C LEU A 276 6.18 -10.46 2.16
N TYR A 277 6.65 -9.27 2.51
CA TYR A 277 5.87 -8.04 2.38
C TYR A 277 5.48 -7.73 0.92
N ASN A 278 6.29 -8.14 -0.06
CA ASN A 278 5.97 -8.00 -1.48
C ASN A 278 4.95 -9.04 -1.96
N ILE A 279 4.91 -10.22 -1.35
CA ILE A 279 3.82 -11.18 -1.58
C ILE A 279 2.49 -10.61 -1.10
N TYR A 280 2.43 -9.89 0.04
CA TYR A 280 1.21 -9.17 0.46
C TYR A 280 0.78 -8.11 -0.56
N ASN A 281 1.73 -7.36 -1.13
CA ASN A 281 1.42 -6.36 -2.16
C ASN A 281 0.83 -7.01 -3.43
N ALA A 282 1.39 -8.16 -3.85
CA ALA A 282 0.88 -8.93 -4.98
C ALA A 282 -0.48 -9.58 -4.68
N LEU A 283 -0.66 -10.17 -3.49
CA LEU A 283 -1.94 -10.71 -3.03
C LEU A 283 -3.03 -9.65 -3.04
N THR A 284 -2.72 -8.45 -2.57
CA THR A 284 -3.65 -7.32 -2.59
C THR A 284 -4.05 -6.95 -4.02
N ALA A 285 -3.08 -6.89 -4.94
CA ALA A 285 -3.35 -6.58 -6.35
C ALA A 285 -4.13 -7.70 -7.04
N PHE A 286 -3.85 -8.96 -6.73
CA PHE A 286 -4.62 -10.12 -7.18
C PHE A 286 -6.08 -10.00 -6.73
N ALA A 287 -6.31 -9.75 -5.44
CA ALA A 287 -7.65 -9.60 -4.86
C ALA A 287 -8.45 -8.47 -5.54
N VAL A 288 -7.84 -7.29 -5.74
CA VAL A 288 -8.48 -6.20 -6.50
C VAL A 288 -8.79 -6.63 -7.93
N GLY A 289 -7.87 -7.29 -8.62
CA GLY A 289 -8.10 -7.82 -9.96
C GLY A 289 -9.32 -8.74 -10.03
N ARG A 290 -9.45 -9.66 -9.07
CA ARG A 290 -10.58 -10.58 -8.97
C ARG A 290 -11.92 -9.86 -8.71
N GLU A 291 -11.91 -8.83 -7.87
CA GLU A 291 -13.10 -7.98 -7.63
C GLU A 291 -13.55 -7.23 -8.89
N PHE A 292 -12.63 -6.92 -9.79
CA PHE A 292 -12.92 -6.31 -11.08
C PHE A 292 -13.07 -7.34 -12.23
N ASN A 293 -13.19 -8.64 -11.90
CA ASN A 293 -13.35 -9.75 -12.85
C ASN A 293 -12.20 -9.87 -13.87
N VAL A 294 -10.98 -9.56 -13.45
CA VAL A 294 -9.79 -9.85 -14.26
C VAL A 294 -9.47 -11.35 -14.15
N ASP A 295 -9.22 -11.96 -15.29
CA ASP A 295 -8.86 -13.37 -15.38
C ASP A 295 -7.54 -13.66 -14.65
N PRO A 296 -7.40 -14.76 -13.86
CA PRO A 296 -6.17 -15.10 -13.16
C PRO A 296 -4.94 -15.19 -14.07
N GLU A 297 -5.07 -15.72 -15.29
CA GLU A 297 -3.95 -15.80 -16.21
C GLU A 297 -3.47 -14.41 -16.69
N LYS A 298 -4.38 -13.47 -16.85
CA LYS A 298 -4.02 -12.06 -17.13
C LYS A 298 -3.32 -11.41 -15.94
N ILE A 299 -3.73 -11.73 -14.71
CA ILE A 299 -3.06 -11.25 -13.50
C ILE A 299 -1.64 -11.81 -13.44
N LYS A 300 -1.48 -13.11 -13.70
CA LYS A 300 -0.17 -13.76 -13.77
C LYS A 300 0.75 -13.07 -14.77
N THR A 301 0.30 -12.88 -16.00
CA THR A 301 1.07 -12.17 -17.05
C THR A 301 1.43 -10.73 -16.61
N ALA A 302 0.53 -10.03 -15.91
CA ALA A 302 0.79 -8.69 -15.41
C ALA A 302 1.89 -8.65 -14.32
N PHE A 303 2.04 -9.71 -13.53
CA PHE A 303 3.08 -9.82 -12.51
C PHE A 303 4.44 -10.21 -13.10
N GLU A 304 4.46 -11.05 -14.14
CA GLU A 304 5.67 -11.47 -14.84
C GLU A 304 6.30 -10.35 -15.70
N SER A 305 5.57 -9.25 -15.92
CA SER A 305 6.11 -8.12 -16.67
C SER A 305 7.20 -7.39 -15.86
N ASN A 306 8.44 -7.39 -16.35
CA ASN A 306 9.66 -6.87 -15.72
C ASN A 306 9.73 -5.32 -15.59
N ALA A 307 8.62 -4.60 -15.53
CA ALA A 307 8.68 -3.17 -15.34
C ALA A 307 9.08 -2.82 -13.90
N GLN A 308 10.30 -2.37 -13.70
CA GLN A 308 10.82 -1.89 -12.42
C GLN A 308 9.93 -0.76 -11.87
N ILE A 309 9.73 -0.78 -10.55
CA ILE A 309 9.04 0.30 -9.83
C ILE A 309 10.13 1.08 -9.08
N PHE A 310 10.35 2.30 -9.51
CA PHE A 310 11.40 3.18 -8.97
C PHE A 310 11.38 3.24 -7.43
N GLY A 311 12.59 3.10 -6.83
CA GLY A 311 12.80 3.16 -5.38
C GLY A 311 12.23 1.97 -4.57
N ARG A 312 11.82 0.88 -5.25
CA ARG A 312 11.29 -0.34 -4.60
C ARG A 312 12.06 -1.56 -5.07
N GLN A 313 13.16 -1.91 -4.40
CA GLN A 313 14.11 -2.95 -4.82
C GLN A 313 14.62 -2.71 -6.26
N GLU A 314 15.17 -1.54 -6.49
CA GLU A 314 15.71 -1.18 -7.79
C GLU A 314 17.06 -1.88 -7.99
N ALA A 315 17.15 -2.76 -8.97
CA ALA A 315 18.38 -3.44 -9.34
C ALA A 315 19.12 -2.64 -10.41
N LEU A 316 20.36 -2.30 -10.15
CA LEU A 316 21.25 -1.56 -11.04
C LEU A 316 22.54 -2.36 -11.26
N HIS A 317 23.12 -2.22 -12.44
CA HIS A 317 24.45 -2.72 -12.73
C HIS A 317 25.39 -1.52 -12.88
N VAL A 318 26.34 -1.34 -11.95
CA VAL A 318 27.25 -0.19 -11.90
C VAL A 318 28.69 -0.69 -11.76
N ASP A 319 29.56 -0.33 -12.69
CA ASP A 319 30.98 -0.68 -12.69
C ASP A 319 31.25 -2.18 -12.48
N GLY A 320 30.47 -3.05 -13.12
CA GLY A 320 30.61 -4.49 -13.05
C GLY A 320 30.07 -5.12 -11.76
N LYS A 321 29.32 -4.36 -10.94
CA LYS A 321 28.68 -4.82 -9.70
C LYS A 321 27.16 -4.72 -9.80
N ASP A 322 26.48 -5.72 -9.29
CA ASP A 322 25.03 -5.68 -9.10
C ASP A 322 24.72 -4.96 -7.79
N VAL A 323 23.93 -3.89 -7.88
CA VAL A 323 23.55 -3.06 -6.74
C VAL A 323 22.03 -3.09 -6.61
N THR A 324 21.52 -3.43 -5.44
CA THR A 324 20.09 -3.34 -5.13
C THR A 324 19.84 -2.19 -4.17
N ILE A 325 18.99 -1.25 -4.56
CA ILE A 325 18.59 -0.11 -3.74
C ILE A 325 17.22 -0.38 -3.14
N VAL A 326 17.12 -0.33 -1.81
CA VAL A 326 15.86 -0.52 -1.09
C VAL A 326 15.61 0.68 -0.19
N LEU A 327 14.44 1.31 -0.35
CA LEU A 327 14.02 2.41 0.51
C LEU A 327 13.34 1.86 1.76
N ILE A 328 13.85 2.27 2.92
CA ILE A 328 13.28 2.00 4.24
C ILE A 328 12.92 3.31 4.94
N LYS A 329 11.90 3.32 5.79
CA LYS A 329 11.45 4.54 6.49
C LYS A 329 10.96 4.32 7.92
N ASN A 330 10.87 3.08 8.37
CA ASN A 330 10.40 2.72 9.72
C ASN A 330 10.97 1.36 10.16
N PRO A 331 10.87 1.00 11.46
CA PRO A 331 11.43 -0.25 12.00
C PRO A 331 10.94 -1.50 11.28
N VAL A 332 9.63 -1.62 11.05
CA VAL A 332 9.03 -2.79 10.39
C VAL A 332 9.55 -2.97 8.97
N GLY A 333 9.67 -1.87 8.21
CA GLY A 333 10.24 -1.91 6.86
C GLY A 333 11.70 -2.33 6.88
N THR A 334 12.49 -1.86 7.85
CA THR A 334 13.90 -2.20 7.98
C THR A 334 14.07 -3.68 8.34
N ASN A 335 13.36 -4.18 9.35
CA ASN A 335 13.42 -5.59 9.75
C ASN A 335 13.00 -6.50 8.56
N SER A 336 11.95 -6.14 7.84
CA SER A 336 11.51 -6.92 6.65
C SER A 336 12.57 -6.97 5.55
N VAL A 337 13.38 -5.90 5.38
CA VAL A 337 14.51 -5.89 4.43
C VAL A 337 15.66 -6.73 4.96
N ILE A 338 15.95 -6.68 6.24
CA ILE A 338 16.97 -7.52 6.88
C ILE A 338 16.59 -9.00 6.73
N ASP A 339 15.36 -9.37 7.08
CA ASP A 339 14.86 -10.74 6.92
C ASP A 339 14.99 -11.24 5.48
N MET A 340 14.69 -10.38 4.51
CA MET A 340 14.87 -10.70 3.09
C MET A 340 16.37 -10.91 2.76
N MET A 341 17.26 -10.06 3.28
CA MET A 341 18.70 -10.16 3.02
C MET A 341 19.31 -11.44 3.59
N VAL A 342 18.82 -11.92 4.73
CA VAL A 342 19.25 -13.20 5.33
C VAL A 342 18.97 -14.40 4.41
N THR A 343 18.03 -14.25 3.47
CA THR A 343 17.75 -15.30 2.46
C THR A 343 18.76 -15.30 1.29
N GLU A 344 19.64 -14.29 1.17
CA GLU A 344 20.71 -14.28 0.16
C GLU A 344 21.77 -15.32 0.48
N LYS A 345 22.19 -16.06 -0.53
CA LYS A 345 23.19 -17.12 -0.40
C LYS A 345 24.59 -16.68 -0.83
N ASP A 346 24.65 -15.62 -1.62
CA ASP A 346 25.91 -15.06 -2.10
C ASP A 346 26.43 -14.00 -1.12
N ASP A 347 27.74 -13.83 -1.03
CA ASP A 347 28.35 -12.78 -0.24
C ASP A 347 27.97 -11.41 -0.79
N PHE A 348 27.57 -10.50 0.08
CA PHE A 348 27.21 -9.13 -0.29
C PHE A 348 27.78 -8.10 0.70
N SER A 349 27.89 -6.86 0.24
CA SER A 349 28.23 -5.72 1.08
C SER A 349 27.00 -4.87 1.30
N LEU A 350 26.75 -4.47 2.56
CA LEU A 350 25.65 -3.61 2.93
C LEU A 350 26.12 -2.17 3.14
N LEU A 351 25.45 -1.20 2.51
CA LEU A 351 25.57 0.22 2.81
C LEU A 351 24.22 0.75 3.27
N ALA A 352 24.12 1.12 4.55
CA ALA A 352 22.93 1.74 5.12
C ALA A 352 23.14 3.27 5.18
N LEU A 353 22.23 4.03 4.58
CA LEU A 353 22.23 5.48 4.60
C LEU A 353 20.97 5.97 5.34
N LEU A 354 21.18 6.73 6.41
CA LEU A 354 20.10 7.36 7.16
C LEU A 354 20.24 8.88 7.08
N ASN A 355 19.12 9.56 6.91
CA ASN A 355 19.08 11.01 7.04
C ASN A 355 17.93 11.44 7.95
N ALA A 356 18.02 12.67 8.49
CA ALA A 356 17.02 13.32 9.32
C ALA A 356 16.41 14.54 8.61
N ASN A 357 16.21 14.44 7.28
CA ASN A 357 15.61 15.53 6.52
C ASN A 357 14.11 15.60 6.77
N TYR A 358 13.57 16.81 6.79
CA TYR A 358 12.17 17.06 7.08
C TYR A 358 11.18 16.27 6.19
N ALA A 359 11.56 16.01 4.95
CA ALA A 359 10.74 15.24 4.01
C ALA A 359 10.65 13.75 4.36
N ASP A 360 11.68 13.19 5.00
CA ASP A 360 11.82 11.77 5.34
C ASP A 360 11.48 11.46 6.81
N GLY A 361 11.16 12.50 7.60
CA GLY A 361 10.95 12.44 9.05
C GLY A 361 12.19 12.87 9.83
N ILE A 362 11.98 13.72 10.83
CA ILE A 362 13.06 14.27 11.66
C ILE A 362 13.48 13.27 12.75
N ASP A 363 12.52 12.47 13.23
CA ASP A 363 12.77 11.50 14.28
C ASP A 363 13.46 10.26 13.70
N THR A 364 14.73 10.09 14.06
CA THR A 364 15.55 8.91 13.73
C THR A 364 15.74 7.98 14.91
N SER A 365 15.09 8.24 16.04
CA SER A 365 15.21 7.43 17.26
C SER A 365 14.71 6.00 17.11
N TRP A 366 13.86 5.75 16.13
CA TRP A 366 13.37 4.40 15.79
C TRP A 366 14.49 3.42 15.42
N ILE A 367 15.67 3.89 15.02
CA ILE A 367 16.84 3.04 14.80
C ILE A 367 17.26 2.30 16.06
N CYS A 368 17.09 2.89 17.24
CA CYS A 368 17.39 2.24 18.49
C CYS A 368 16.53 0.99 18.74
N LEU A 369 15.35 0.91 18.11
CA LEU A 369 14.46 -0.26 18.23
C LEU A 369 14.95 -1.46 17.43
N LEU A 370 15.90 -1.29 16.50
CA LEU A 370 16.52 -2.37 15.74
C LEU A 370 17.52 -3.17 16.59
N TYR A 371 18.05 -2.58 17.66
CA TYR A 371 19.09 -3.16 18.50
C TYR A 371 18.58 -3.86 19.77
N THR A 372 17.29 -3.74 20.09
CA THR A 372 16.79 -4.14 21.40
C THR A 372 16.44 -5.62 21.55
N SER A 373 16.59 -6.44 20.50
CA SER A 373 16.40 -7.88 20.65
C SER A 373 17.65 -8.66 21.08
N ASP A 374 18.86 -8.16 20.82
CA ASP A 374 20.10 -8.91 21.10
C ASP A 374 21.16 -8.17 21.94
N ALA A 375 21.01 -6.89 22.24
CA ALA A 375 22.01 -6.13 22.97
C ALA A 375 21.93 -6.25 24.51
N ALA A 376 21.05 -7.10 25.03
CA ALA A 376 20.89 -7.30 26.48
C ALA A 376 21.57 -8.55 27.01
N ASP A 377 22.17 -9.39 26.15
CA ASP A 377 22.78 -10.67 26.53
C ASP A 377 24.30 -10.75 26.33
N ASP A 378 25.01 -9.62 26.07
CA ASP A 378 26.47 -9.52 26.08
C ASP A 378 27.01 -8.66 27.22
#